data_9e1d7a10e42e333fc6839a98c633ac90
#
_entry.id   9e1d7a10e42e333fc6839a98c633ac90
#
_cell.length_a   1.000
_cell.length_b   1.000
_cell.length_c   1.000
_cell.angle_alpha   90.00
_cell.angle_beta   90.00
_cell.angle_gamma   90.00
#
_symmetry.space_group_name_H-M   'P 1'
#
loop_
_entity.id
_entity.type
_entity.pdbx_description
1 polymer ?
#
loop_
_entity_poly.entity_id
_entity_poly.type
_entity_poly.pdbx_seq_one_letter_code
_entity_poly.pdbx_strand_id
1 'polypeptide(L)'
;TLGKLSGGALIIEGACAMKKAAVDQLLKELNQEEKGIIVLLEDKKEKINAYLVKYPALAEVFNLRVDVEALDDQTLVRYAQKYALDQEYSIDELGILALHTRIADMQTSDHEVTLAEIEELIDEAIYYADKKTPKHFFDILLGKRYDEEDMIILREKDFMHY
;
A
#
# COMPACT_ATOMS: atom_id res chain seq x y z
N THR A 1 6.06 -17.41 22.11
CA THR A 1 6.57 -18.76 21.78
C THR A 1 5.83 -19.28 20.56
N LEU A 2 6.57 -19.63 19.50
CA LEU A 2 6.04 -20.21 18.25
C LEU A 2 5.19 -21.46 18.50
N GLY A 3 5.46 -22.19 19.57
CA GLY A 3 4.73 -23.40 19.97
C GLY A 3 3.22 -23.23 20.24
N LYS A 4 2.68 -22.00 20.21
CA LYS A 4 1.24 -21.72 20.30
C LYS A 4 0.57 -21.44 18.96
N LEU A 5 1.36 -21.33 17.87
CA LEU A 5 0.90 -21.02 16.52
C LEU A 5 0.87 -22.32 15.71
N SER A 6 -0.16 -23.13 15.83
CA SER A 6 -0.34 -24.32 15.01
C SER A 6 -1.12 -23.97 13.73
N GLY A 7 -0.53 -24.20 12.56
CA GLY A 7 -1.21 -24.03 11.26
C GLY A 7 -1.46 -22.60 10.82
N GLY A 8 -0.63 -21.64 11.28
CA GLY A 8 -0.74 -20.22 10.94
C GLY A 8 0.46 -19.65 10.18
N ALA A 9 0.47 -18.34 9.95
CA ALA A 9 1.61 -17.60 9.43
C ALA A 9 2.09 -16.57 10.48
N LEU A 10 3.41 -16.42 10.61
CA LEU A 10 4.07 -15.39 11.40
C LEU A 10 4.85 -14.47 10.45
N ILE A 11 4.52 -13.19 10.45
CA ILE A 11 5.26 -12.17 9.73
C ILE A 11 6.10 -11.40 10.75
N ILE A 12 7.41 -11.27 10.51
CA ILE A 12 8.35 -10.51 11.32
C ILE A 12 8.79 -9.30 10.49
N GLU A 13 8.13 -8.18 10.73
CA GLU A 13 8.43 -6.89 10.09
C GLU A 13 9.71 -6.29 10.70
N GLY A 14 10.53 -5.61 9.86
CA GLY A 14 11.79 -5.05 10.30
C GLY A 14 12.76 -6.12 10.83
N ALA A 15 12.72 -7.33 10.24
CA ALA A 15 13.42 -8.53 10.73
C ALA A 15 14.93 -8.32 10.94
N CYS A 16 15.57 -7.42 10.17
CA CYS A 16 17.00 -7.12 10.28
C CYS A 16 17.38 -6.40 11.58
N ALA A 17 16.40 -5.90 12.35
CA ALA A 17 16.62 -5.34 13.69
C ALA A 17 16.77 -6.40 14.78
N MET A 18 16.48 -7.68 14.48
CA MET A 18 16.63 -8.77 15.46
C MET A 18 18.10 -8.93 15.88
N LYS A 19 18.29 -9.02 17.21
CA LYS A 19 19.60 -9.32 17.78
C LYS A 19 19.93 -10.80 17.63
N LYS A 20 21.23 -11.15 17.68
CA LYS A 20 21.71 -12.52 17.56
C LYS A 20 20.95 -13.53 18.42
N ALA A 21 20.67 -13.18 19.66
CA ALA A 21 19.93 -14.07 20.57
C ALA A 21 18.49 -14.39 20.07
N ALA A 22 17.82 -13.43 19.42
CA ALA A 22 16.50 -13.65 18.82
C ALA A 22 16.60 -14.53 17.57
N VAL A 23 17.64 -14.33 16.74
CA VAL A 23 17.93 -15.18 15.58
C VAL A 23 18.18 -16.63 16.01
N ASP A 24 19.05 -16.83 17.00
CA ASP A 24 19.39 -18.15 17.51
C ASP A 24 18.14 -18.86 18.08
N GLN A 25 17.29 -18.12 18.79
CA GLN A 25 16.02 -18.64 19.30
C GLN A 25 15.03 -18.98 18.18
N LEU A 26 14.91 -18.13 17.16
CA LEU A 26 14.05 -18.38 16.01
C LEU A 26 14.47 -19.65 15.27
N LEU A 27 15.76 -19.79 14.96
CA LEU A 27 16.32 -20.98 14.31
C LEU A 27 16.10 -22.24 15.14
N LYS A 28 16.27 -22.15 16.46
CA LYS A 28 16.02 -23.28 17.35
C LYS A 28 14.57 -23.72 17.33
N GLU A 29 13.63 -22.78 17.35
CA GLU A 29 12.20 -23.08 17.32
C GLU A 29 11.78 -23.67 15.94
N LEU A 30 12.31 -23.13 14.84
CA LEU A 30 12.01 -23.62 13.49
C LEU A 30 12.54 -25.04 13.27
N ASN A 31 13.72 -25.38 13.81
CA ASN A 31 14.29 -26.73 13.70
C ASN A 31 13.56 -27.79 14.55
N GLN A 32 12.68 -27.35 15.49
CA GLN A 32 11.91 -28.26 16.34
C GLN A 32 10.45 -28.44 15.88
N GLU A 33 10.06 -27.75 14.80
CA GLU A 33 8.66 -27.64 14.43
C GLU A 33 8.24 -28.59 13.31
N GLU A 34 7.36 -29.52 13.64
CA GLU A 34 6.55 -30.31 12.68
C GLU A 34 5.17 -29.69 12.40
N LYS A 35 4.91 -28.45 12.82
CA LYS A 35 3.54 -27.91 12.98
C LYS A 35 2.96 -27.15 11.80
N GLY A 36 3.62 -27.12 10.63
CA GLY A 36 3.09 -26.49 9.43
C GLY A 36 2.86 -24.98 9.56
N ILE A 37 3.73 -24.28 10.30
CA ILE A 37 3.73 -22.82 10.38
C ILE A 37 4.53 -22.22 9.21
N ILE A 38 4.01 -21.13 8.63
CA ILE A 38 4.73 -20.30 7.67
C ILE A 38 5.36 -19.15 8.44
N VAL A 39 6.67 -18.92 8.27
CA VAL A 39 7.36 -17.75 8.84
C VAL A 39 7.92 -16.91 7.70
N LEU A 40 7.59 -15.60 7.72
CA LEU A 40 8.10 -14.62 6.77
C LEU A 40 8.96 -13.60 7.52
N LEU A 41 10.12 -13.28 6.96
CA LEU A 41 10.96 -12.17 7.40
C LEU A 41 10.81 -11.05 6.39
N GLU A 42 10.41 -9.86 6.84
CA GLU A 42 10.20 -8.70 6.02
C GLU A 42 11.16 -7.58 6.43
N ASP A 43 11.86 -7.01 5.45
CA ASP A 43 12.65 -5.78 5.57
C ASP A 43 13.03 -5.29 4.17
N LYS A 44 13.67 -4.11 4.07
CA LYS A 44 14.21 -3.58 2.82
C LYS A 44 15.21 -4.57 2.20
N LYS A 45 15.15 -4.74 0.88
CA LYS A 45 15.95 -5.70 0.08
C LYS A 45 17.43 -5.71 0.42
N GLU A 46 18.03 -4.50 0.50
CA GLU A 46 19.45 -4.32 0.80
C GLU A 46 19.80 -4.80 2.22
N LYS A 47 18.90 -4.51 3.18
CA LYS A 47 19.06 -4.95 4.57
C LYS A 47 18.95 -6.46 4.70
N ILE A 48 17.95 -7.08 4.07
CA ILE A 48 17.79 -8.54 4.06
C ILE A 48 19.05 -9.21 3.48
N ASN A 49 19.58 -8.72 2.35
CA ASN A 49 20.79 -9.26 1.74
C ASN A 49 21.97 -9.22 2.71
N ALA A 50 22.25 -8.07 3.32
CA ALA A 50 23.33 -7.91 4.29
C ALA A 50 23.10 -8.78 5.55
N TYR A 51 21.84 -8.91 5.96
CA TYR A 51 21.47 -9.68 7.14
C TYR A 51 21.67 -11.19 6.93
N LEU A 52 21.29 -11.73 5.78
CA LEU A 52 21.50 -13.14 5.43
C LEU A 52 23.00 -13.48 5.28
N VAL A 53 23.82 -12.55 4.77
CA VAL A 53 25.29 -12.69 4.77
C VAL A 53 25.83 -12.75 6.20
N LYS A 54 25.29 -11.92 7.10
CA LYS A 54 25.71 -11.90 8.52
C LYS A 54 25.27 -13.15 9.28
N TYR A 55 24.13 -13.73 8.92
CA TYR A 55 23.55 -14.92 9.56
C TYR A 55 23.29 -16.03 8.52
N PRO A 56 24.31 -16.75 8.04
CA PRO A 56 24.15 -17.76 6.98
C PRO A 56 23.14 -18.86 7.31
N ALA A 57 22.99 -19.22 8.58
CA ALA A 57 22.01 -20.23 9.02
C ALA A 57 20.55 -19.80 8.75
N LEU A 58 20.27 -18.48 8.70
CA LEU A 58 18.96 -18.00 8.25
C LEU A 58 18.75 -18.26 6.76
N ALA A 59 19.79 -18.06 5.93
CA ALA A 59 19.71 -18.29 4.49
C ALA A 59 19.44 -19.75 4.14
N GLU A 60 19.90 -20.70 4.96
CA GLU A 60 19.63 -22.13 4.79
C GLU A 60 18.16 -22.48 5.10
N VAL A 61 17.57 -21.83 6.09
CA VAL A 61 16.18 -22.05 6.50
C VAL A 61 15.19 -21.26 5.64
N PHE A 62 15.49 -19.97 5.37
CA PHE A 62 14.66 -19.08 4.55
C PHE A 62 15.14 -19.09 3.10
N ASN A 63 14.85 -20.19 2.40
CA ASN A 63 15.30 -20.44 1.04
C ASN A 63 14.34 -19.92 -0.04
N LEU A 64 13.14 -19.51 0.33
CA LEU A 64 12.18 -18.85 -0.56
C LEU A 64 12.27 -17.35 -0.37
N ARG A 65 12.37 -16.63 -1.48
CA ARG A 65 12.41 -15.17 -1.50
C ARG A 65 11.33 -14.61 -2.40
N VAL A 66 10.67 -13.56 -1.93
CA VAL A 66 9.75 -12.74 -2.70
C VAL A 66 10.26 -11.31 -2.64
N ASP A 67 10.62 -10.75 -3.80
CA ASP A 67 10.94 -9.33 -3.93
C ASP A 67 9.65 -8.59 -4.31
N VAL A 68 9.25 -7.62 -3.49
CA VAL A 68 8.17 -6.70 -3.79
C VAL A 68 8.79 -5.43 -4.33
N GLU A 69 8.52 -5.13 -5.60
CA GLU A 69 9.01 -3.90 -6.23
C GLU A 69 8.07 -2.73 -5.87
N ALA A 70 8.63 -1.51 -5.81
CA ALA A 70 7.84 -0.30 -5.69
C ALA A 70 6.86 -0.20 -6.86
N LEU A 71 5.66 0.27 -6.56
CA LEU A 71 4.66 0.50 -7.60
C LEU A 71 5.04 1.75 -8.39
N ASP A 72 5.01 1.65 -9.72
CA ASP A 72 5.21 2.82 -10.57
C ASP A 72 3.99 3.76 -10.53
N ASP A 73 4.19 5.02 -10.88
CA ASP A 73 3.14 6.06 -10.86
C ASP A 73 1.92 5.67 -11.70
N GLN A 74 2.13 4.99 -12.84
CA GLN A 74 1.03 4.55 -13.70
C GLN A 74 0.18 3.47 -13.02
N THR A 75 0.82 2.58 -12.29
CA THR A 75 0.14 1.53 -11.53
C THR A 75 -0.64 2.13 -10.36
N LEU A 76 -0.06 3.11 -9.65
CA LEU A 76 -0.74 3.83 -8.58
C LEU A 76 -1.97 4.59 -9.10
N VAL A 77 -1.84 5.28 -10.24
CA VAL A 77 -2.97 6.00 -10.87
C VAL A 77 -4.06 5.04 -11.34
N ARG A 78 -3.69 3.90 -11.97
CA ARG A 78 -4.69 2.89 -12.37
C ARG A 78 -5.41 2.28 -11.17
N TYR A 79 -4.69 2.07 -10.07
CA TYR A 79 -5.28 1.61 -8.83
C TYR A 79 -6.27 2.64 -8.27
N ALA A 80 -5.87 3.91 -8.22
CA ALA A 80 -6.72 5.01 -7.78
C ALA A 80 -8.01 5.12 -8.60
N GLN A 81 -7.90 5.03 -9.93
CA GLN A 81 -9.07 5.04 -10.82
C GLN A 81 -10.01 3.86 -10.53
N LYS A 82 -9.43 2.65 -10.35
CA LYS A 82 -10.23 1.47 -10.01
C LYS A 82 -10.91 1.62 -8.66
N TYR A 83 -10.18 2.09 -7.64
CA TYR A 83 -10.72 2.31 -6.30
C TYR A 83 -11.85 3.34 -6.31
N ALA A 84 -11.70 4.45 -7.06
CA ALA A 84 -12.75 5.43 -7.26
C ALA A 84 -14.00 4.82 -7.93
N LEU A 85 -13.81 4.01 -8.98
CA LEU A 85 -14.91 3.30 -9.65
C LEU A 85 -15.64 2.34 -8.72
N ASP A 86 -14.93 1.62 -7.87
CA ASP A 86 -15.53 0.70 -6.87
C ASP A 86 -16.38 1.47 -5.82
N GLN A 87 -16.14 2.80 -5.68
CA GLN A 87 -16.91 3.73 -4.84
C GLN A 87 -17.99 4.51 -5.62
N GLU A 88 -18.25 4.16 -6.90
CA GLU A 88 -19.21 4.84 -7.79
C GLU A 88 -18.76 6.26 -8.22
N TYR A 89 -17.43 6.52 -8.25
CA TYR A 89 -16.84 7.76 -8.75
C TYR A 89 -15.98 7.52 -9.97
N SER A 90 -16.00 8.44 -10.92
CA SER A 90 -15.05 8.50 -12.05
C SER A 90 -14.10 9.69 -11.86
N ILE A 91 -12.96 9.69 -12.57
CA ILE A 91 -11.97 10.77 -12.49
C ILE A 91 -11.79 11.34 -13.91
N ASP A 92 -12.03 12.65 -14.09
CA ASP A 92 -11.81 13.29 -15.38
C ASP A 92 -10.30 13.49 -15.70
N GLU A 93 -9.99 13.92 -16.93
CA GLU A 93 -8.60 14.08 -17.38
C GLU A 93 -7.80 15.06 -16.50
N LEU A 94 -8.42 16.15 -16.06
CA LEU A 94 -7.76 17.12 -15.17
C LEU A 94 -7.61 16.57 -13.76
N GLY A 95 -8.57 15.79 -13.29
CA GLY A 95 -8.48 15.06 -12.03
C GLY A 95 -7.35 14.03 -12.05
N ILE A 96 -7.16 13.29 -13.17
CA ILE A 96 -6.02 12.37 -13.33
C ILE A 96 -4.69 13.13 -13.28
N LEU A 97 -4.59 14.31 -13.91
CA LEU A 97 -3.39 15.11 -13.86
C LEU A 97 -3.08 15.61 -12.43
N ALA A 98 -4.11 16.06 -11.71
CA ALA A 98 -3.98 16.45 -10.31
C ALA A 98 -3.56 15.27 -9.41
N LEU A 99 -4.14 14.10 -9.65
CA LEU A 99 -3.78 12.86 -8.96
C LEU A 99 -2.30 12.50 -9.18
N HIS A 100 -1.81 12.55 -10.43
CA HIS A 100 -0.38 12.37 -10.72
C HIS A 100 0.50 13.34 -9.95
N THR A 101 0.10 14.63 -9.89
CA THR A 101 0.85 15.65 -9.16
C THR A 101 0.89 15.31 -7.66
N ARG A 102 -0.23 14.93 -7.07
CA ARG A 102 -0.30 14.56 -5.65
C ARG A 102 0.56 13.32 -5.34
N ILE A 103 0.51 12.30 -6.19
CA ILE A 103 1.36 11.11 -6.03
C ILE A 103 2.84 11.50 -6.11
N ALA A 104 3.23 12.33 -7.09
CA ALA A 104 4.61 12.79 -7.22
C ALA A 104 5.08 13.61 -6.02
N ASP A 105 4.21 14.44 -5.43
CA ASP A 105 4.52 15.23 -4.23
C ASP A 105 4.68 14.35 -2.97
N MET A 106 3.95 13.23 -2.91
CA MET A 106 4.05 12.26 -1.80
C MET A 106 5.28 11.35 -1.95
N GLN A 107 5.70 11.07 -3.19
CA GLN A 107 6.87 10.22 -3.49
C GLN A 107 8.16 10.95 -3.15
N THR A 108 8.98 10.39 -2.27
CA THR A 108 10.28 10.95 -1.91
C THR A 108 11.37 9.89 -1.98
N SER A 109 12.66 10.30 -1.87
CA SER A 109 13.79 9.35 -1.81
C SER A 109 13.70 8.33 -0.67
N ASP A 110 13.00 8.69 0.40
CA ASP A 110 12.91 7.90 1.63
C ASP A 110 11.51 7.31 1.87
N HIS A 111 10.54 7.69 1.03
CA HIS A 111 9.14 7.26 1.15
C HIS A 111 8.58 6.85 -0.22
N GLU A 112 8.14 5.61 -0.32
CA GLU A 112 7.41 5.05 -1.45
C GLU A 112 5.92 5.08 -1.14
N VAL A 113 5.12 5.67 -2.03
CA VAL A 113 3.67 5.77 -1.86
C VAL A 113 3.04 4.38 -1.87
N THR A 114 2.23 4.11 -0.87
CA THR A 114 1.53 2.84 -0.66
C THR A 114 0.11 2.87 -1.24
N LEU A 115 -0.49 1.69 -1.47
CA LEU A 115 -1.90 1.60 -1.89
C LEU A 115 -2.85 2.20 -0.86
N ALA A 116 -2.57 2.06 0.44
CA ALA A 116 -3.38 2.64 1.50
C ALA A 116 -3.41 4.18 1.43
N GLU A 117 -2.26 4.81 1.14
CA GLU A 117 -2.20 6.26 0.95
C GLU A 117 -2.93 6.72 -0.32
N ILE A 118 -2.97 5.87 -1.36
CA ILE A 118 -3.80 6.14 -2.54
C ILE A 118 -5.29 6.06 -2.20
N GLU A 119 -5.71 5.08 -1.40
CA GLU A 119 -7.09 4.99 -0.92
C GLU A 119 -7.47 6.22 -0.11
N GLU A 120 -6.62 6.64 0.85
CA GLU A 120 -6.83 7.88 1.63
C GLU A 120 -6.93 9.12 0.74
N LEU A 121 -6.10 9.23 -0.30
CA LEU A 121 -6.13 10.33 -1.26
C LEU A 121 -7.46 10.39 -2.05
N ILE A 122 -7.98 9.23 -2.47
CA ILE A 122 -9.27 9.15 -3.16
C ILE A 122 -10.43 9.43 -2.20
N ASP A 123 -10.39 8.88 -0.99
CA ASP A 123 -11.41 9.14 0.04
C ASP A 123 -11.47 10.64 0.40
N GLU A 124 -10.31 11.31 0.47
CA GLU A 124 -10.23 12.76 0.65
C GLU A 124 -10.88 13.51 -0.53
N ALA A 125 -10.58 13.13 -1.76
CA ALA A 125 -11.16 13.72 -2.96
C ALA A 125 -12.69 13.53 -3.02
N ILE A 126 -13.18 12.34 -2.66
CA ILE A 126 -14.61 12.02 -2.54
C ILE A 126 -15.26 12.93 -1.48
N TYR A 127 -14.66 13.05 -0.30
CA TYR A 127 -15.16 13.91 0.76
C TYR A 127 -15.34 15.37 0.29
N TYR A 128 -14.36 15.91 -0.47
CA TYR A 128 -14.46 17.26 -1.01
C TYR A 128 -15.44 17.36 -2.16
N ALA A 129 -15.56 16.32 -2.98
CA ALA A 129 -16.55 16.23 -4.03
C ALA A 129 -17.98 16.26 -3.46
N ASP A 130 -18.22 15.61 -2.32
CA ASP A 130 -19.52 15.51 -1.66
C ASP A 130 -19.84 16.69 -0.75
N LYS A 131 -18.85 17.52 -0.44
CA LYS A 131 -19.03 18.65 0.45
C LYS A 131 -20.09 19.62 -0.11
N LYS A 132 -21.23 19.70 0.58
CA LYS A 132 -22.40 20.51 0.20
C LYS A 132 -22.07 22.00 0.23
N THR A 133 -21.66 22.56 -0.89
CA THR A 133 -21.60 24.00 -1.12
C THR A 133 -22.79 24.41 -2.01
N PRO A 134 -23.28 25.67 -1.95
CA PRO A 134 -24.35 26.14 -2.84
C PRO A 134 -24.02 25.92 -4.33
N LYS A 135 -22.76 26.06 -4.73
CA LYS A 135 -22.29 25.82 -6.09
C LYS A 135 -22.36 24.34 -6.47
N HIS A 136 -22.05 23.43 -5.55
CA HIS A 136 -22.16 22.00 -5.72
C HIS A 136 -23.61 21.56 -5.99
N PHE A 137 -24.56 22.12 -5.27
CA PHE A 137 -25.98 21.85 -5.49
C PHE A 137 -26.45 22.23 -6.92
N PHE A 138 -25.97 23.36 -7.44
CA PHE A 138 -26.25 23.76 -8.84
C PHE A 138 -25.57 22.84 -9.87
N ASP A 139 -24.34 22.38 -9.62
CA ASP A 139 -23.61 21.47 -10.51
C ASP A 139 -24.30 20.10 -10.58
N ILE A 140 -24.83 19.60 -9.47
CA ILE A 140 -25.65 18.37 -9.43
C ILE A 140 -26.96 18.57 -10.18
N LEU A 141 -27.71 19.66 -9.89
CA LEU A 141 -29.01 19.95 -10.50
C LEU A 141 -28.92 20.12 -12.03
N LEU A 142 -27.75 20.56 -12.53
CA LEU A 142 -27.51 20.73 -13.96
C LEU A 142 -26.92 19.50 -14.62
N GLY A 143 -26.73 18.36 -13.90
CA GLY A 143 -26.14 17.13 -14.43
C GLY A 143 -24.66 17.24 -14.79
N LYS A 144 -23.98 18.35 -14.44
CA LYS A 144 -22.58 18.61 -14.83
C LYS A 144 -21.53 17.79 -14.09
N ARG A 145 -21.95 17.04 -13.06
CA ARG A 145 -21.06 16.25 -12.21
C ARG A 145 -21.15 14.75 -12.45
N TYR A 146 -21.97 14.34 -13.39
CA TYR A 146 -22.14 12.94 -13.73
C TYR A 146 -21.50 12.67 -15.10
N ASP A 147 -20.91 11.50 -15.25
CA ASP A 147 -20.48 11.00 -16.53
C ASP A 147 -21.61 10.27 -17.29
N GLU A 148 -21.27 9.60 -18.40
CA GLU A 148 -22.25 8.88 -19.24
C GLU A 148 -22.81 7.62 -18.55
N GLU A 149 -22.17 7.16 -17.47
CA GLU A 149 -22.54 6.00 -16.66
C GLU A 149 -23.21 6.38 -15.32
N ASP A 150 -23.63 7.64 -15.18
CA ASP A 150 -24.24 8.23 -13.97
C ASP A 150 -23.32 8.23 -12.72
N MET A 151 -21.98 8.08 -12.90
CA MET A 151 -21.02 8.17 -11.81
C MET A 151 -20.65 9.63 -11.53
N ILE A 152 -20.34 9.93 -10.27
CA ILE A 152 -19.90 11.27 -9.86
C ILE A 152 -18.44 11.48 -10.30
N ILE A 153 -18.18 12.60 -11.00
CA ILE A 153 -16.85 12.92 -11.53
C ILE A 153 -16.02 13.65 -10.46
N LEU A 154 -14.88 13.04 -10.07
CA LEU A 154 -13.81 13.70 -9.33
C LEU A 154 -12.97 14.56 -10.28
N ARG A 155 -12.77 15.81 -9.92
CA ARG A 155 -12.08 16.82 -10.75
C ARG A 155 -10.82 17.33 -10.06
N GLU A 156 -9.97 18.03 -10.81
CA GLU A 156 -8.75 18.66 -10.29
C GLU A 156 -8.95 19.33 -8.91
N LYS A 157 -10.01 20.14 -8.74
CA LYS A 157 -10.29 20.85 -7.49
C LYS A 157 -10.56 19.92 -6.29
N ASP A 158 -10.97 18.68 -6.54
CA ASP A 158 -11.27 17.72 -5.48
C ASP A 158 -9.99 17.05 -4.94
N PHE A 159 -8.87 17.19 -5.67
CA PHE A 159 -7.53 16.72 -5.29
C PHE A 159 -6.61 17.84 -4.78
N MET A 160 -6.85 19.10 -5.18
CA MET A 160 -5.99 20.25 -4.91
C MET A 160 -6.57 21.12 -3.80
N HIS A 161 -6.41 20.68 -2.55
CA HIS A 161 -6.82 21.45 -1.37
C HIS A 161 -5.57 22.10 -0.75
N TYR A 162 -5.57 23.42 -0.78
CA TYR A 162 -4.59 24.27 -0.09
C TYR A 162 -5.30 25.06 1.01
#